data_deeb3b0e43076d070eca0bea4810cc7a
#
_entry.id   deeb3b0e43076d070eca0bea4810cc7a
#
_cell.length_a   1.000
_cell.length_b   1.000
_cell.length_c   1.000
_cell.angle_alpha   90.00
_cell.angle_beta   90.00
_cell.angle_gamma   90.00
#
_symmetry.space_group_name_H-M   'P 1'
#
loop_
_entity.id
_entity.type
_entity.pdbx_description
1 polymer ?
#
loop_
_entity_poly.entity_id
_entity_poly.type
_entity_poly.pdbx_seq_one_letter_code
_entity_poly.pdbx_strand_id
1 'polypeptide(L)'
;MTKPKHIHLMGICGTAMASLAGMLQERGFRVTGSDAASYPPMSTFLESLGIPVAQPFAAANLGSHSDPRPDLVVVGNALSRGNVELERLLDERIPFCSMPQILHDEFLVGKDVLVVAGTHGKTTTTSMLAWIFETAGLQPSFLIGGIAENFGRSFGLGEGKHFILEGDEYDTAFFDKGPKFLHYFPDSVILTSVEFDHADIYKDLDAVETAFKRVVNLVPRRGRIVAFDAGASIDRCLLKAFCPVERYGASERADWRIANLTLDAQQTSWSVLRDGKPWANFEFPLGGEYNVWNATAAAALAANHGISKDAIAQALATFRSVKRRLEVKAEINGITIIDDFAHHPTAIEQTIRALRARYPQARLWVVLEPRSNTMRRNVLQDALARSLALADQVVIAAIFKSEAIPEAERLDLNHVVDEIQKRGKPARILSDADAIVNAIAPELRERDVVAILSNGGFGGIYEKLPQRLRELGMRKFGVNK
;
A
#
# COMPACT_ATOMS: atom_id res chain seq x y z
N MET A 1 10.80 -0.34 34.51
CA MET A 1 11.61 -1.36 33.81
C MET A 1 12.74 -0.65 33.07
N THR A 2 13.93 -1.22 33.01
CA THR A 2 15.02 -0.67 32.18
C THR A 2 14.63 -0.79 30.72
N LYS A 3 14.99 0.22 29.91
CA LYS A 3 14.74 0.20 28.46
C LYS A 3 15.43 -1.02 27.83
N PRO A 4 14.73 -1.82 26.97
CA PRO A 4 15.35 -2.95 26.30
C PRO A 4 16.56 -2.50 25.47
N LYS A 5 17.62 -3.29 25.45
CA LYS A 5 18.82 -3.04 24.64
C LYS A 5 18.85 -3.87 23.38
N HIS A 6 18.29 -5.08 23.45
CA HIS A 6 18.24 -6.03 22.35
C HIS A 6 16.77 -6.38 22.04
N ILE A 7 16.34 -6.11 20.81
CA ILE A 7 14.99 -6.37 20.31
C ILE A 7 15.10 -7.37 19.14
N HIS A 8 14.30 -8.43 19.22
CA HIS A 8 14.19 -9.43 18.15
C HIS A 8 12.84 -9.33 17.45
N LEU A 9 12.81 -9.26 16.11
CA LEU A 9 11.58 -9.14 15.33
C LEU A 9 11.28 -10.48 14.63
N MET A 10 10.18 -11.10 15.00
CA MET A 10 9.68 -12.32 14.32
C MET A 10 8.83 -11.93 13.12
N GLY A 11 9.14 -12.45 11.92
CA GLY A 11 8.54 -12.03 10.66
C GLY A 11 9.13 -10.73 10.12
N ILE A 12 10.44 -10.54 10.33
CA ILE A 12 11.15 -9.27 10.05
C ILE A 12 11.13 -8.87 8.58
N CYS A 13 10.97 -9.80 7.64
CA CYS A 13 10.99 -9.52 6.20
C CYS A 13 9.68 -8.91 5.65
N GLY A 14 8.65 -8.75 6.47
CA GLY A 14 7.48 -7.96 6.11
C GLY A 14 7.83 -6.46 5.98
N THR A 15 7.23 -5.74 5.02
CA THR A 15 7.58 -4.32 4.72
C THR A 15 7.55 -3.44 5.96
N ALA A 16 6.47 -3.47 6.75
CA ALA A 16 6.34 -2.67 7.96
C ALA A 16 7.31 -3.11 9.07
N MET A 17 7.54 -4.42 9.20
CA MET A 17 8.48 -4.98 10.20
C MET A 17 9.92 -4.61 9.87
N ALA A 18 10.33 -4.70 8.60
CA ALA A 18 11.67 -4.30 8.17
C ALA A 18 11.90 -2.79 8.37
N SER A 19 10.89 -1.96 8.08
CA SER A 19 10.94 -0.52 8.35
C SER A 19 11.09 -0.24 9.85
N LEU A 20 10.30 -0.92 10.69
CA LEU A 20 10.44 -0.82 12.16
C LEU A 20 11.82 -1.25 12.63
N ALA A 21 12.40 -2.33 12.07
CA ALA A 21 13.75 -2.77 12.41
C ALA A 21 14.78 -1.67 12.16
N GLY A 22 14.72 -0.99 11.01
CA GLY A 22 15.57 0.15 10.70
C GLY A 22 15.36 1.32 11.67
N MET A 23 14.12 1.67 11.98
CA MET A 23 13.79 2.73 12.95
C MET A 23 14.36 2.42 14.35
N LEU A 24 14.22 1.19 14.83
CA LEU A 24 14.75 0.76 16.12
C LEU A 24 16.28 0.82 16.15
N GLN A 25 16.94 0.42 15.06
CA GLN A 25 18.39 0.53 14.93
C GLN A 25 18.85 1.98 14.94
N GLU A 26 18.17 2.89 14.21
CA GLU A 26 18.46 4.34 14.25
C GLU A 26 18.27 4.95 15.66
N ARG A 27 17.39 4.35 16.48
CA ARG A 27 17.21 4.71 17.91
C ARG A 27 18.29 4.14 18.84
N GLY A 28 19.23 3.34 18.31
CA GLY A 28 20.34 2.75 19.05
C GLY A 28 20.05 1.41 19.71
N PHE A 29 18.97 0.71 19.35
CA PHE A 29 18.73 -0.66 19.80
C PHE A 29 19.60 -1.65 19.00
N ARG A 30 20.05 -2.72 19.67
CA ARG A 30 20.51 -3.91 18.95
C ARG A 30 19.28 -4.60 18.38
N VAL A 31 19.25 -4.77 17.06
CA VAL A 31 18.12 -5.39 16.37
C VAL A 31 18.56 -6.69 15.71
N THR A 32 17.79 -7.74 15.91
CA THR A 32 17.90 -9.03 15.20
C THR A 32 16.51 -9.45 14.75
N GLY A 33 16.40 -10.46 13.89
CA GLY A 33 15.09 -10.99 13.54
C GLY A 33 15.13 -12.33 12.86
N SER A 34 13.95 -12.91 12.68
CA SER A 34 13.73 -14.19 12.03
C SER A 34 12.59 -14.12 11.03
N ASP A 35 12.65 -14.99 10.01
CA ASP A 35 11.56 -15.17 9.04
C ASP A 35 11.56 -16.58 8.46
N ALA A 36 10.45 -16.98 7.84
CA ALA A 36 10.36 -18.24 7.10
C ALA A 36 11.23 -18.21 5.84
N ALA A 37 11.27 -17.08 5.14
CA ALA A 37 12.09 -16.85 3.96
C ALA A 37 12.33 -15.34 3.78
N SER A 38 13.52 -14.98 3.28
CA SER A 38 13.83 -13.60 2.92
C SER A 38 13.94 -13.45 1.41
N TYR A 39 13.37 -12.37 0.88
CA TYR A 39 13.43 -12.05 -0.55
C TYR A 39 13.41 -10.52 -0.75
N PRO A 40 14.00 -10.04 -1.85
CA PRO A 40 13.95 -8.63 -2.19
C PRO A 40 12.51 -8.08 -2.31
N PRO A 41 12.28 -6.79 -1.99
CA PRO A 41 13.28 -5.78 -1.65
C PRO A 41 13.67 -5.74 -0.16
N MET A 42 12.90 -6.37 0.75
CA MET A 42 13.12 -6.22 2.19
C MET A 42 14.37 -6.96 2.70
N SER A 43 14.72 -8.11 2.11
CA SER A 43 15.99 -8.79 2.46
C SER A 43 17.20 -7.92 2.14
N THR A 44 17.26 -7.32 0.95
CA THR A 44 18.32 -6.41 0.53
C THR A 44 18.37 -5.16 1.43
N PHE A 45 17.21 -4.65 1.82
CA PHE A 45 17.11 -3.51 2.74
C PHE A 45 17.70 -3.86 4.12
N LEU A 46 17.30 -4.98 4.74
CA LEU A 46 17.83 -5.42 6.05
C LEU A 46 19.33 -5.71 6.00
N GLU A 47 19.80 -6.32 4.90
CA GLU A 47 21.23 -6.55 4.65
C GLU A 47 22.02 -5.25 4.57
N SER A 48 21.49 -4.23 3.89
CA SER A 48 22.10 -2.91 3.80
C SER A 48 22.25 -2.20 5.15
N LEU A 49 21.38 -2.53 6.10
CA LEU A 49 21.44 -2.05 7.49
C LEU A 49 22.32 -2.93 8.39
N GLY A 50 22.84 -4.05 7.89
CA GLY A 50 23.60 -5.01 8.69
C GLY A 50 22.76 -5.72 9.76
N ILE A 51 21.45 -5.80 9.60
CA ILE A 51 20.56 -6.47 10.56
C ILE A 51 20.52 -7.97 10.23
N PRO A 52 20.96 -8.84 11.17
CA PRO A 52 20.96 -10.27 10.94
C PRO A 52 19.55 -10.86 10.93
N VAL A 53 19.25 -11.67 9.89
CA VAL A 53 17.98 -12.38 9.73
C VAL A 53 18.21 -13.88 9.80
N ALA A 54 17.68 -14.52 10.84
CA ALA A 54 17.73 -15.97 11.00
C ALA A 54 16.64 -16.65 10.15
N GLN A 55 17.00 -17.77 9.51
CA GLN A 55 16.09 -18.59 8.70
C GLN A 55 16.46 -20.08 8.80
N PRO A 56 15.47 -20.97 8.86
CA PRO A 56 14.05 -20.73 9.12
C PRO A 56 13.77 -20.28 10.57
N PHE A 57 12.50 -20.11 10.93
CA PHE A 57 12.11 -20.01 12.34
C PHE A 57 12.61 -21.20 13.12
N ALA A 58 13.33 -20.95 14.23
CA ALA A 58 13.87 -21.98 15.12
C ALA A 58 13.89 -21.47 16.56
N ALA A 59 13.61 -22.33 17.52
CA ALA A 59 13.65 -21.94 18.94
C ALA A 59 14.98 -21.28 19.33
N ALA A 60 16.11 -21.74 18.76
CA ALA A 60 17.45 -21.19 19.01
C ALA A 60 17.60 -19.70 18.61
N ASN A 61 16.78 -19.17 17.71
CA ASN A 61 16.84 -17.78 17.28
C ASN A 61 16.53 -16.77 18.42
N LEU A 62 15.84 -17.23 19.48
CA LEU A 62 15.58 -16.44 20.68
C LEU A 62 16.69 -16.56 21.75
N GLY A 63 17.90 -16.90 21.34
CA GLY A 63 19.06 -17.00 22.20
C GLY A 63 19.36 -18.42 22.67
N SER A 64 20.61 -18.64 23.10
CA SER A 64 21.13 -19.90 23.62
C SER A 64 22.02 -19.63 24.82
N HIS A 65 22.71 -20.66 25.35
CA HIS A 65 23.70 -20.47 26.43
C HIS A 65 24.86 -19.56 26.03
N SER A 66 25.18 -19.46 24.72
CA SER A 66 26.27 -18.65 24.19
C SER A 66 25.82 -17.32 23.58
N ASP A 67 24.53 -17.15 23.32
CA ASP A 67 23.97 -15.92 22.76
C ASP A 67 22.83 -15.42 23.69
N PRO A 68 22.96 -14.21 24.27
CA PRO A 68 22.00 -13.70 25.22
C PRO A 68 20.60 -13.55 24.58
N ARG A 69 19.57 -13.88 25.37
CA ARG A 69 18.17 -13.69 24.98
C ARG A 69 17.91 -12.22 24.63
N PRO A 70 16.97 -11.95 23.67
CA PRO A 70 16.47 -10.61 23.49
C PRO A 70 15.73 -10.13 24.75
N ASP A 71 15.84 -8.83 25.03
CA ASP A 71 15.09 -8.20 26.12
C ASP A 71 13.59 -8.09 25.80
N LEU A 72 13.27 -7.96 24.49
CA LEU A 72 11.91 -7.84 23.96
C LEU A 72 11.81 -8.51 22.59
N VAL A 73 10.70 -9.20 22.35
CA VAL A 73 10.38 -9.78 21.04
C VAL A 73 9.19 -9.04 20.43
N VAL A 74 9.33 -8.59 19.18
CA VAL A 74 8.22 -8.02 18.42
C VAL A 74 7.64 -9.09 17.50
N VAL A 75 6.36 -9.40 17.68
CA VAL A 75 5.68 -10.46 16.93
C VAL A 75 4.92 -9.89 15.76
N GLY A 76 5.29 -10.31 14.54
CA GLY A 76 4.59 -9.93 13.31
C GLY A 76 3.21 -10.58 13.19
N ASN A 77 2.29 -9.92 12.50
CA ASN A 77 0.88 -10.35 12.40
C ASN A 77 0.67 -11.65 11.61
N ALA A 78 1.60 -12.04 10.76
CA ALA A 78 1.51 -13.28 9.98
C ALA A 78 1.80 -14.55 10.80
N LEU A 79 2.28 -14.39 12.03
CA LEU A 79 2.63 -15.50 12.91
C LEU A 79 1.42 -16.01 13.68
N SER A 80 1.38 -17.33 13.86
CA SER A 80 0.31 -18.02 14.59
C SER A 80 0.87 -19.11 15.49
N ARG A 81 0.02 -19.63 16.42
CA ARG A 81 0.35 -20.76 17.27
C ARG A 81 0.83 -21.96 16.44
N GLY A 82 1.77 -22.71 16.99
CA GLY A 82 2.49 -23.78 16.30
C GLY A 82 3.82 -23.33 15.67
N ASN A 83 4.12 -22.02 15.60
CA ASN A 83 5.45 -21.56 15.24
C ASN A 83 6.43 -21.83 16.37
N VAL A 84 7.57 -22.52 16.09
CA VAL A 84 8.52 -23.00 17.12
C VAL A 84 9.16 -21.90 17.96
N GLU A 85 9.39 -20.73 17.39
CA GLU A 85 9.87 -19.56 18.15
C GLU A 85 8.79 -19.00 19.04
N LEU A 86 7.57 -18.88 18.50
CA LEU A 86 6.42 -18.36 19.23
C LEU A 86 6.07 -19.27 20.43
N GLU A 87 6.10 -20.58 20.26
CA GLU A 87 5.85 -21.50 21.38
C GLU A 87 6.93 -21.37 22.45
N ARG A 88 8.24 -21.31 22.07
CA ARG A 88 9.31 -21.04 23.03
C ARG A 88 9.17 -19.70 23.74
N LEU A 89 8.80 -18.64 23.03
CA LEU A 89 8.57 -17.31 23.58
C LEU A 89 7.52 -17.36 24.70
N LEU A 90 6.42 -18.11 24.48
CA LEU A 90 5.33 -18.25 25.46
C LEU A 90 5.73 -19.14 26.64
N ASP A 91 6.38 -20.30 26.38
CA ASP A 91 6.80 -21.25 27.41
C ASP A 91 7.80 -20.61 28.39
N GLU A 92 8.74 -19.85 27.88
CA GLU A 92 9.77 -19.20 28.68
C GLU A 92 9.39 -17.79 29.18
N ARG A 93 8.18 -17.32 28.86
CA ARG A 93 7.66 -16.00 29.24
C ARG A 93 8.62 -14.87 28.87
N ILE A 94 9.23 -14.94 27.68
CA ILE A 94 10.05 -13.85 27.15
C ILE A 94 9.16 -12.64 26.93
N PRO A 95 9.52 -11.43 27.34
CA PRO A 95 8.71 -10.23 27.08
C PRO A 95 8.47 -10.04 25.59
N PHE A 96 7.22 -9.77 25.20
CA PHE A 96 6.87 -9.54 23.81
C PHE A 96 5.79 -8.50 23.65
N CYS A 97 5.71 -7.92 22.46
CA CYS A 97 4.70 -6.95 22.07
C CYS A 97 4.39 -7.09 20.55
N SER A 98 3.39 -6.36 20.11
CA SER A 98 3.10 -6.21 18.68
C SER A 98 3.90 -5.07 18.06
N MET A 99 4.00 -5.07 16.71
CA MET A 99 4.61 -3.99 15.94
C MET A 99 3.96 -2.62 16.23
N PRO A 100 2.63 -2.45 16.22
CA PRO A 100 2.02 -1.16 16.51
C PRO A 100 2.25 -0.69 17.95
N GLN A 101 2.33 -1.61 18.91
CA GLN A 101 2.59 -1.26 20.30
C GLN A 101 3.98 -0.67 20.49
N ILE A 102 5.03 -1.32 20.01
CA ILE A 102 6.39 -0.77 20.13
C ILE A 102 6.57 0.50 19.31
N LEU A 103 5.90 0.60 18.16
CA LEU A 103 5.89 1.83 17.37
C LEU A 103 5.31 2.99 18.19
N HIS A 104 4.17 2.78 18.86
CA HIS A 104 3.60 3.77 19.75
C HIS A 104 4.57 4.15 20.88
N ASP A 105 5.05 3.16 21.62
CA ASP A 105 5.82 3.37 22.86
C ASP A 105 7.17 4.07 22.60
N GLU A 106 7.84 3.75 21.49
CA GLU A 106 9.18 4.27 21.19
C GLU A 106 9.17 5.50 20.27
N PHE A 107 8.12 5.72 19.47
CA PHE A 107 8.16 6.73 18.41
C PHE A 107 6.97 7.70 18.39
N LEU A 108 5.78 7.29 18.84
CA LEU A 108 4.60 8.14 18.74
C LEU A 108 4.32 8.96 20.00
N VAL A 109 4.74 8.48 21.16
CA VAL A 109 4.56 9.21 22.43
C VAL A 109 5.20 10.60 22.35
N GLY A 110 4.40 11.64 22.59
CA GLY A 110 4.85 13.04 22.55
C GLY A 110 4.94 13.66 21.16
N LYS A 111 4.57 12.91 20.11
CA LYS A 111 4.44 13.42 18.74
C LYS A 111 3.00 13.84 18.43
N ASP A 112 2.85 14.69 17.43
CA ASP A 112 1.59 15.01 16.77
C ASP A 112 1.36 13.96 15.67
N VAL A 113 0.48 12.99 15.93
CA VAL A 113 0.36 11.76 15.13
C VAL A 113 -0.70 11.95 14.05
N LEU A 114 -0.26 11.88 12.77
CA LEU A 114 -1.10 12.04 11.60
C LEU A 114 -1.24 10.70 10.89
N VAL A 115 -2.45 10.14 10.89
CA VAL A 115 -2.73 8.81 10.33
C VAL A 115 -3.53 8.93 9.04
N VAL A 116 -3.08 8.26 7.98
CA VAL A 116 -3.86 8.09 6.75
C VAL A 116 -4.48 6.70 6.76
N ALA A 117 -5.78 6.65 6.94
CA ALA A 117 -6.58 5.43 7.01
C ALA A 117 -7.55 5.33 5.83
N GLY A 118 -8.01 4.11 5.54
CA GLY A 118 -8.97 3.81 4.47
C GLY A 118 -8.60 2.56 3.69
N THR A 119 -9.50 2.02 2.91
CA THR A 119 -9.24 0.79 2.14
C THR A 119 -8.22 1.05 1.03
N HIS A 120 -8.32 2.17 0.31
CA HIS A 120 -7.48 2.52 -0.83
C HIS A 120 -6.76 3.85 -0.63
N GLY A 121 -5.65 4.05 -1.34
CA GLY A 121 -4.92 5.32 -1.37
C GLY A 121 -4.01 5.61 -0.17
N LYS A 122 -4.04 4.81 0.90
CA LYS A 122 -3.25 5.01 2.14
C LYS A 122 -1.79 5.37 1.86
N THR A 123 -1.06 4.47 1.23
CA THR A 123 0.39 4.57 1.01
C THR A 123 0.77 5.83 0.22
N THR A 124 0.05 6.10 -0.86
CA THR A 124 0.30 7.27 -1.71
C THR A 124 -0.01 8.56 -0.98
N THR A 125 -1.14 8.64 -0.28
CA THR A 125 -1.54 9.82 0.49
C THR A 125 -0.58 10.09 1.66
N THR A 126 -0.14 9.04 2.38
CA THR A 126 0.86 9.14 3.44
C THR A 126 2.19 9.68 2.91
N SER A 127 2.61 9.18 1.74
CA SER A 127 3.84 9.67 1.08
C SER A 127 3.74 11.12 0.64
N MET A 128 2.60 11.53 0.06
CA MET A 128 2.34 12.94 -0.30
C MET A 128 2.35 13.84 0.93
N LEU A 129 1.65 13.44 1.99
CA LEU A 129 1.58 14.20 3.23
C LEU A 129 2.97 14.37 3.85
N ALA A 130 3.75 13.28 3.95
CA ALA A 130 5.12 13.34 4.45
C ALA A 130 6.00 14.27 3.61
N TRP A 131 5.88 14.20 2.27
CA TRP A 131 6.65 15.06 1.37
C TRP A 131 6.26 16.54 1.48
N ILE A 132 4.98 16.86 1.68
CA ILE A 132 4.51 18.23 1.92
C ILE A 132 5.13 18.79 3.21
N PHE A 133 5.13 18.00 4.30
CA PHE A 133 5.71 18.43 5.57
C PHE A 133 7.24 18.59 5.49
N GLU A 134 7.93 17.69 4.78
CA GLU A 134 9.37 17.79 4.54
C GLU A 134 9.72 19.03 3.72
N THR A 135 9.01 19.28 2.62
CA THR A 135 9.22 20.46 1.75
C THR A 135 8.93 21.77 2.49
N ALA A 136 8.01 21.75 3.45
CA ALA A 136 7.73 22.88 4.33
C ALA A 136 8.79 23.08 5.44
N GLY A 137 9.83 22.25 5.52
CA GLY A 137 10.90 22.33 6.52
C GLY A 137 10.50 21.85 7.91
N LEU A 138 9.40 21.10 8.04
CA LEU A 138 8.90 20.62 9.33
C LEU A 138 9.55 19.32 9.81
N GLN A 139 10.45 18.72 9.03
CA GLN A 139 11.24 17.55 9.37
C GLN A 139 10.41 16.43 10.04
N PRO A 140 9.36 15.90 9.39
CA PRO A 140 8.49 14.92 9.99
C PRO A 140 9.19 13.57 10.16
N SER A 141 8.80 12.80 11.19
CA SER A 141 9.00 11.35 11.15
C SER A 141 7.90 10.73 10.32
N PHE A 142 8.20 9.63 9.64
CA PHE A 142 7.17 8.95 8.83
C PHE A 142 7.39 7.43 8.74
N LEU A 143 6.29 6.69 8.54
CA LEU A 143 6.27 5.26 8.22
C LEU A 143 5.25 5.02 7.10
N ILE A 144 5.73 4.60 5.95
CA ILE A 144 4.97 4.41 4.71
C ILE A 144 5.01 2.93 4.32
N GLY A 145 3.90 2.37 3.86
CA GLY A 145 3.77 0.96 3.45
C GLY A 145 4.48 0.59 2.13
N GLY A 146 5.40 1.43 1.65
CA GLY A 146 6.21 1.23 0.44
C GLY A 146 7.39 2.18 0.39
N ILE A 147 8.26 2.02 -0.60
CA ILE A 147 9.41 2.91 -0.81
C ILE A 147 8.93 4.17 -1.52
N ALA A 148 8.85 5.28 -0.78
CA ALA A 148 8.53 6.58 -1.33
C ALA A 148 9.74 7.14 -2.08
N GLU A 149 9.59 7.41 -3.38
CA GLU A 149 10.72 7.75 -4.26
C GLU A 149 11.37 9.11 -3.91
N ASN A 150 10.60 10.05 -3.36
CA ASN A 150 11.14 11.31 -2.87
C ASN A 150 12.15 11.12 -1.72
N PHE A 151 11.97 10.08 -0.91
CA PHE A 151 12.83 9.77 0.24
C PHE A 151 13.82 8.62 -0.03
N GLY A 152 13.56 7.79 -1.07
CA GLY A 152 14.32 6.57 -1.36
C GLY A 152 14.14 5.45 -0.33
N ARG A 153 13.21 5.60 0.63
CA ARG A 153 12.97 4.68 1.74
C ARG A 153 11.51 4.70 2.22
N SER A 154 11.15 3.74 3.06
CA SER A 154 9.78 3.57 3.59
C SER A 154 9.57 4.23 4.96
N PHE A 155 10.60 4.70 5.63
CA PHE A 155 10.51 5.39 6.92
C PHE A 155 11.54 6.52 7.01
N GLY A 156 11.35 7.43 7.96
CA GLY A 156 12.32 8.45 8.34
C GLY A 156 12.05 8.93 9.75
N LEU A 157 13.13 9.22 10.50
CA LEU A 157 13.05 9.82 11.83
C LEU A 157 13.51 11.27 11.72
N GLY A 158 12.56 12.19 11.74
CA GLY A 158 12.81 13.63 11.73
C GLY A 158 12.82 14.23 13.13
N GLU A 159 13.42 15.41 13.27
CA GLU A 159 13.47 16.14 14.55
C GLU A 159 12.15 16.87 14.86
N GLY A 160 11.28 17.04 13.86
CA GLY A 160 9.99 17.73 14.00
C GLY A 160 9.02 17.00 14.94
N LYS A 161 7.97 17.72 15.32
CA LYS A 161 6.94 17.20 16.24
C LYS A 161 5.97 16.21 15.58
N HIS A 162 5.90 16.17 14.24
CA HIS A 162 4.91 15.36 13.54
C HIS A 162 5.42 13.94 13.25
N PHE A 163 4.54 12.97 13.42
CA PHE A 163 4.74 11.61 12.93
C PHE A 163 3.61 11.25 11.96
N ILE A 164 3.95 10.97 10.70
CA ILE A 164 3.01 10.70 9.62
C ILE A 164 3.07 9.22 9.27
N LEU A 165 1.95 8.50 9.38
CA LEU A 165 1.96 7.06 9.13
C LEU A 165 0.69 6.54 8.48
N GLU A 166 0.84 5.40 7.83
CA GLU A 166 -0.25 4.66 7.22
C GLU A 166 -1.05 3.90 8.28
N GLY A 167 -2.36 4.12 8.30
CA GLY A 167 -3.30 3.44 9.18
C GLY A 167 -3.85 2.17 8.54
N ASP A 168 -3.29 1.03 8.94
CA ASP A 168 -3.68 -0.28 8.45
C ASP A 168 -4.84 -0.85 9.30
N GLU A 169 -5.92 -1.23 8.64
CA GLU A 169 -7.10 -1.86 9.23
C GLU A 169 -6.91 -3.36 9.51
N TYR A 170 -5.81 -3.96 9.04
CA TYR A 170 -5.52 -5.37 9.27
C TYR A 170 -5.18 -5.67 10.73
N ASP A 171 -5.43 -6.91 11.19
CA ASP A 171 -5.18 -7.33 12.56
C ASP A 171 -3.71 -7.16 12.99
N THR A 172 -3.50 -6.98 14.27
CA THR A 172 -2.22 -6.55 14.86
C THR A 172 -1.25 -7.71 15.04
N ALA A 173 -1.70 -8.80 15.69
CA ALA A 173 -0.90 -9.99 15.99
C ALA A 173 -1.81 -11.18 16.33
N PHE A 174 -1.22 -12.36 16.57
CA PHE A 174 -2.02 -13.55 16.94
C PHE A 174 -2.79 -13.37 18.25
N PHE A 175 -2.28 -12.58 19.18
CA PHE A 175 -2.87 -12.28 20.48
C PHE A 175 -3.72 -11.00 20.50
N ASP A 176 -3.67 -10.21 19.44
CA ASP A 176 -4.43 -8.97 19.29
C ASP A 176 -5.07 -8.92 17.89
N LYS A 177 -6.37 -9.14 17.84
CA LYS A 177 -7.17 -9.16 16.61
C LYS A 177 -7.81 -7.81 16.29
N GLY A 178 -7.40 -6.75 17.00
CA GLY A 178 -7.76 -5.39 16.66
C GLY A 178 -6.95 -4.82 15.49
N PRO A 179 -7.51 -3.84 14.75
CA PRO A 179 -6.78 -3.11 13.70
C PRO A 179 -5.56 -2.38 14.24
N LYS A 180 -4.47 -2.38 13.46
CA LYS A 180 -3.19 -1.74 13.85
C LYS A 180 -3.35 -0.26 14.18
N PHE A 181 -4.17 0.49 13.44
CA PHE A 181 -4.35 1.92 13.63
C PHE A 181 -4.93 2.31 15.00
N LEU A 182 -5.55 1.37 15.75
CA LEU A 182 -6.06 1.65 17.10
C LEU A 182 -4.94 1.90 18.11
N HIS A 183 -3.74 1.38 17.87
CA HIS A 183 -2.58 1.57 18.72
C HIS A 183 -1.85 2.89 18.46
N TYR A 184 -2.21 3.64 17.42
CA TYR A 184 -1.47 4.85 17.03
C TYR A 184 -1.95 6.11 17.75
N PHE A 185 -3.16 6.10 18.34
CA PHE A 185 -3.78 7.23 19.03
C PHE A 185 -3.66 8.54 18.22
N PRO A 186 -4.26 8.61 17.02
CA PRO A 186 -4.04 9.72 16.10
C PRO A 186 -4.57 11.06 16.64
N ASP A 187 -3.77 12.13 16.45
CA ASP A 187 -4.24 13.50 16.62
C ASP A 187 -5.08 13.97 15.41
N SER A 188 -4.72 13.53 14.22
CA SER A 188 -5.48 13.79 12.99
C SER A 188 -5.55 12.59 12.09
N VAL A 189 -6.65 12.45 11.35
CA VAL A 189 -6.89 11.33 10.43
C VAL A 189 -7.30 11.86 9.05
N ILE A 190 -6.69 11.31 7.99
CA ILE A 190 -7.27 11.32 6.65
C ILE A 190 -8.02 10.00 6.49
N LEU A 191 -9.30 10.05 6.10
CA LEU A 191 -10.12 8.88 5.78
C LEU A 191 -10.42 8.86 4.28
N THR A 192 -9.73 7.99 3.53
CA THR A 192 -9.77 7.99 2.06
C THR A 192 -10.97 7.22 1.50
N SER A 193 -11.24 6.03 2.02
CA SER A 193 -12.34 5.17 1.59
C SER A 193 -12.66 4.13 2.66
N VAL A 194 -13.87 3.58 2.63
CA VAL A 194 -14.27 2.44 3.48
C VAL A 194 -15.06 1.47 2.61
N GLU A 195 -14.39 0.37 2.21
CA GLU A 195 -14.93 -0.69 1.37
C GLU A 195 -14.65 -2.07 1.99
N PHE A 196 -15.36 -3.09 1.53
CA PHE A 196 -15.12 -4.46 1.99
C PHE A 196 -13.82 -5.00 1.40
N ASP A 197 -12.85 -5.22 2.25
CA ASP A 197 -11.59 -5.92 1.96
C ASP A 197 -11.18 -6.79 3.16
N HIS A 198 -10.07 -7.51 3.06
CA HIS A 198 -9.56 -8.40 4.11
C HIS A 198 -10.59 -9.45 4.57
N ALA A 199 -11.19 -10.16 3.59
CA ALA A 199 -12.23 -11.18 3.80
C ALA A 199 -11.79 -12.38 4.67
N ASP A 200 -10.51 -12.45 5.02
CA ASP A 200 -9.95 -13.43 5.95
C ASP A 200 -10.12 -13.03 7.43
N ILE A 201 -10.30 -11.75 7.72
CA ILE A 201 -10.49 -11.22 9.09
C ILE A 201 -11.82 -10.49 9.29
N TYR A 202 -12.39 -9.92 8.25
CA TYR A 202 -13.70 -9.26 8.29
C TYR A 202 -14.76 -10.10 7.57
N LYS A 203 -15.85 -10.39 8.24
CA LYS A 203 -16.96 -11.19 7.66
C LYS A 203 -17.80 -10.41 6.65
N ASP A 204 -17.90 -9.09 6.81
CA ASP A 204 -18.77 -8.20 6.03
C ASP A 204 -18.31 -6.73 6.14
N LEU A 205 -18.96 -5.84 5.38
CA LEU A 205 -18.68 -4.41 5.38
C LEU A 205 -18.96 -3.76 6.75
N ASP A 206 -19.95 -4.24 7.50
CA ASP A 206 -20.28 -3.69 8.83
C ASP A 206 -19.15 -3.93 9.84
N ALA A 207 -18.45 -5.08 9.70
CA ALA A 207 -17.27 -5.36 10.51
C ALA A 207 -16.11 -4.41 10.16
N VAL A 208 -15.88 -4.10 8.87
CA VAL A 208 -14.92 -3.10 8.41
C VAL A 208 -15.28 -1.72 8.96
N GLU A 209 -16.54 -1.29 8.78
CA GLU A 209 -17.01 0.01 9.31
C GLU A 209 -16.83 0.12 10.83
N THR A 210 -17.03 -0.99 11.55
CA THR A 210 -16.83 -1.01 13.01
C THR A 210 -15.37 -0.72 13.38
N ALA A 211 -14.40 -1.23 12.61
CA ALA A 211 -12.99 -0.91 12.79
C ALA A 211 -12.73 0.59 12.56
N PHE A 212 -13.25 1.16 11.46
CA PHE A 212 -13.08 2.58 11.16
C PHE A 212 -13.82 3.50 12.15
N LYS A 213 -15.01 3.12 12.64
CA LYS A 213 -15.70 3.85 13.71
C LYS A 213 -14.85 3.96 14.99
N ARG A 214 -14.06 2.92 15.29
CA ARG A 214 -13.16 2.93 16.47
C ARG A 214 -12.02 3.93 16.29
N VAL A 215 -11.33 3.96 15.14
CA VAL A 215 -10.24 4.93 14.93
C VAL A 215 -10.77 6.37 14.88
N VAL A 216 -11.92 6.60 14.24
CA VAL A 216 -12.60 7.90 14.25
C VAL A 216 -12.91 8.37 15.68
N ASN A 217 -13.37 7.47 16.54
CA ASN A 217 -13.69 7.75 17.94
C ASN A 217 -12.45 8.03 18.82
N LEU A 218 -11.25 7.60 18.38
CA LEU A 218 -10.00 7.86 19.12
C LEU A 218 -9.43 9.26 18.85
N VAL A 219 -9.84 9.95 17.78
CA VAL A 219 -9.33 11.27 17.48
C VAL A 219 -9.79 12.27 18.55
N PRO A 220 -8.87 12.97 19.22
CA PRO A 220 -9.22 13.87 20.33
C PRO A 220 -10.00 15.11 19.82
N ARG A 221 -10.74 15.78 20.71
CA ARG A 221 -11.54 16.96 20.35
C ARG A 221 -10.73 18.08 19.69
N ARG A 222 -9.45 18.23 20.05
CA ARG A 222 -8.52 19.20 19.45
C ARG A 222 -7.99 18.76 18.09
N GLY A 223 -8.18 17.48 17.75
CA GLY A 223 -7.72 16.89 16.52
C GLY A 223 -8.60 17.20 15.31
N ARG A 224 -8.40 16.50 14.21
CA ARG A 224 -9.16 16.75 12.97
C ARG A 224 -9.28 15.48 12.12
N ILE A 225 -10.39 15.38 11.42
CA ILE A 225 -10.59 14.35 10.39
C ILE A 225 -10.80 15.04 9.05
N VAL A 226 -10.04 14.65 8.04
CA VAL A 226 -10.24 15.02 6.64
C VAL A 226 -10.74 13.76 5.92
N ALA A 227 -12.00 13.76 5.49
CA ALA A 227 -12.66 12.57 4.97
C ALA A 227 -13.15 12.77 3.52
N PHE A 228 -13.07 11.71 2.71
CA PHE A 228 -13.64 11.76 1.36
C PHE A 228 -15.15 12.06 1.40
N ASP A 229 -15.63 12.85 0.45
CA ASP A 229 -17.00 13.38 0.44
C ASP A 229 -18.05 12.39 -0.05
N ALA A 230 -17.64 11.24 -0.57
CA ALA A 230 -18.52 10.22 -1.13
C ALA A 230 -18.44 8.90 -0.35
N GLY A 231 -19.55 8.18 -0.34
CA GLY A 231 -19.66 6.84 0.25
C GLY A 231 -20.42 6.82 1.58
N ALA A 232 -21.52 6.07 1.60
CA ALA A 232 -22.37 5.91 2.79
C ALA A 232 -21.61 5.29 3.98
N SER A 233 -20.61 4.44 3.74
CA SER A 233 -19.77 3.83 4.76
C SER A 233 -18.95 4.89 5.51
N ILE A 234 -18.37 5.86 4.79
CA ILE A 234 -17.64 6.98 5.41
C ILE A 234 -18.60 7.78 6.30
N ASP A 235 -19.80 8.13 5.78
CA ASP A 235 -20.80 8.87 6.55
C ASP A 235 -21.16 8.15 7.87
N ARG A 236 -21.38 6.81 7.81
CA ARG A 236 -21.65 6.01 9.01
C ARG A 236 -20.47 5.94 10.00
N CYS A 237 -19.24 5.95 9.50
CA CYS A 237 -18.06 5.97 10.36
C CYS A 237 -17.92 7.32 11.08
N LEU A 238 -18.17 8.43 10.39
CA LEU A 238 -18.02 9.79 10.91
C LEU A 238 -19.05 10.16 11.99
N LEU A 239 -20.16 9.41 12.15
CA LEU A 239 -21.10 9.58 13.25
C LEU A 239 -20.47 9.41 14.64
N LYS A 240 -19.26 8.83 14.71
CA LYS A 240 -18.48 8.64 15.93
C LYS A 240 -17.38 9.70 16.15
N ALA A 241 -17.29 10.70 15.29
CA ALA A 241 -16.33 11.79 15.44
C ALA A 241 -16.72 12.73 16.58
N PHE A 242 -15.74 13.11 17.41
CA PHE A 242 -15.84 14.10 18.48
C PHE A 242 -14.96 15.33 18.20
N CYS A 243 -14.28 15.37 17.08
CA CYS A 243 -13.45 16.46 16.58
C CYS A 243 -14.07 17.08 15.33
N PRO A 244 -13.56 18.25 14.87
CA PRO A 244 -13.93 18.82 13.58
C PRO A 244 -13.68 17.82 12.44
N VAL A 245 -14.64 17.71 11.52
CA VAL A 245 -14.57 16.91 10.31
C VAL A 245 -14.69 17.85 9.12
N GLU A 246 -13.74 17.75 8.21
CA GLU A 246 -13.76 18.44 6.91
C GLU A 246 -13.84 17.40 5.80
N ARG A 247 -14.59 17.69 4.75
CA ARG A 247 -14.73 16.80 3.61
C ARG A 247 -13.94 17.29 2.42
N TYR A 248 -13.34 16.36 1.69
CA TYR A 248 -12.67 16.66 0.42
C TYR A 248 -13.26 15.81 -0.70
N GLY A 249 -13.30 16.35 -1.91
CA GLY A 249 -13.79 15.65 -3.10
C GLY A 249 -14.35 16.59 -4.13
N ALA A 250 -15.20 16.09 -5.03
CA ALA A 250 -15.73 16.88 -6.14
C ALA A 250 -17.18 17.36 -5.92
N SER A 251 -17.88 16.84 -4.90
CA SER A 251 -19.28 17.21 -4.67
C SER A 251 -19.43 18.56 -3.97
N GLU A 252 -20.66 19.07 -3.97
CA GLU A 252 -20.99 20.32 -3.24
C GLU A 252 -20.90 20.17 -1.72
N ARG A 253 -20.81 18.93 -1.21
CA ARG A 253 -20.64 18.63 0.22
C ARG A 253 -19.21 18.83 0.70
N ALA A 254 -18.24 18.96 -0.23
CA ALA A 254 -16.84 19.05 0.10
C ALA A 254 -16.47 20.47 0.56
N ASP A 255 -15.87 20.57 1.76
CA ASP A 255 -15.24 21.78 2.28
C ASP A 255 -14.00 22.14 1.44
N TRP A 256 -13.28 21.08 0.98
CA TRP A 256 -12.14 21.16 0.07
C TRP A 256 -12.56 20.58 -1.29
N ARG A 257 -13.23 21.41 -2.09
CA ARG A 257 -13.83 20.97 -3.34
C ARG A 257 -12.87 21.04 -4.52
N ILE A 258 -12.71 19.92 -5.19
CA ILE A 258 -11.97 19.82 -6.46
C ILE A 258 -12.81 20.44 -7.57
N ALA A 259 -12.20 21.30 -8.37
CA ALA A 259 -12.79 21.94 -9.54
C ALA A 259 -11.77 22.05 -10.68
N ASN A 260 -12.24 22.27 -11.90
CA ASN A 260 -11.40 22.51 -13.09
C ASN A 260 -10.32 21.41 -13.28
N LEU A 261 -10.69 20.15 -13.05
CA LEU A 261 -9.76 19.01 -13.21
C LEU A 261 -9.45 18.79 -14.68
N THR A 262 -8.14 18.79 -15.00
CA THR A 262 -7.60 18.40 -16.30
C THR A 262 -6.65 17.23 -16.10
N LEU A 263 -6.92 16.14 -16.82
CA LEU A 263 -6.06 14.95 -16.86
C LEU A 263 -5.52 14.83 -18.27
N ASP A 264 -4.24 15.11 -18.47
CA ASP A 264 -3.57 14.86 -19.74
C ASP A 264 -2.43 13.84 -19.60
N ALA A 265 -1.78 13.53 -20.71
CA ALA A 265 -0.73 12.50 -20.75
C ALA A 265 0.54 12.87 -19.96
N GLN A 266 0.79 14.13 -19.73
CA GLN A 266 2.04 14.66 -19.14
C GLN A 266 1.83 15.24 -17.75
N GLN A 267 0.66 15.85 -17.49
CA GLN A 267 0.42 16.62 -16.29
C GLN A 267 -1.06 16.57 -15.88
N THR A 268 -1.28 16.53 -14.59
CA THR A 268 -2.60 16.69 -13.99
C THR A 268 -2.69 18.05 -13.32
N SER A 269 -3.75 18.81 -13.57
CA SER A 269 -3.99 20.08 -12.91
C SER A 269 -5.42 20.21 -12.42
N TRP A 270 -5.61 20.88 -11.29
CA TRP A 270 -6.92 21.15 -10.73
C TRP A 270 -6.92 22.39 -9.81
N SER A 271 -8.09 22.93 -9.58
CA SER A 271 -8.33 23.98 -8.58
C SER A 271 -8.96 23.35 -7.33
N VAL A 272 -8.68 23.95 -6.18
CA VAL A 272 -9.37 23.60 -4.93
C VAL A 272 -10.11 24.84 -4.43
N LEU A 273 -11.38 24.65 -4.13
CA LEU A 273 -12.20 25.62 -3.41
C LEU A 273 -12.25 25.22 -1.94
N ARG A 274 -12.02 26.14 -1.01
CA ARG A 274 -12.23 25.94 0.42
C ARG A 274 -13.47 26.71 0.85
N ASP A 275 -14.43 26.03 1.44
CA ASP A 275 -15.72 26.61 1.84
C ASP A 275 -16.39 27.39 0.68
N GLY A 276 -16.34 26.82 -0.52
CA GLY A 276 -16.88 27.40 -1.74
C GLY A 276 -16.09 28.56 -2.36
N LYS A 277 -14.97 28.97 -1.78
CA LYS A 277 -14.11 30.05 -2.29
C LYS A 277 -12.83 29.52 -2.92
N PRO A 278 -12.33 30.14 -4.02
CA PRO A 278 -11.05 29.76 -4.60
C PRO A 278 -9.93 29.81 -3.55
N TRP A 279 -9.20 28.68 -3.40
CA TRP A 279 -8.11 28.57 -2.44
C TRP A 279 -6.75 28.40 -3.09
N ALA A 280 -6.58 27.37 -3.94
CA ALA A 280 -5.33 27.07 -4.63
C ALA A 280 -5.56 26.40 -5.97
N ASN A 281 -4.54 26.46 -6.84
CA ASN A 281 -4.41 25.67 -8.05
C ASN A 281 -3.18 24.77 -7.88
N PHE A 282 -3.27 23.53 -8.35
CA PHE A 282 -2.20 22.56 -8.25
C PHE A 282 -1.85 21.97 -9.60
N GLU A 283 -0.58 21.65 -9.75
CA GLU A 283 -0.02 20.87 -10.84
C GLU A 283 0.65 19.63 -10.25
N PHE A 284 0.53 18.49 -10.92
CA PHE A 284 0.92 17.22 -10.37
C PHE A 284 1.42 16.26 -11.47
N PRO A 285 2.56 15.59 -11.29
CA PRO A 285 3.14 14.75 -12.32
C PRO A 285 2.47 13.39 -12.49
N LEU A 286 1.59 12.99 -11.56
CA LEU A 286 0.94 11.68 -11.62
C LEU A 286 -0.46 11.80 -12.24
N GLY A 287 -0.80 10.83 -13.10
CA GLY A 287 -2.14 10.71 -13.67
C GLY A 287 -3.13 10.03 -12.73
N GLY A 288 -4.42 10.14 -13.10
CA GLY A 288 -5.53 9.48 -12.43
C GLY A 288 -6.24 10.34 -11.40
N GLU A 289 -7.56 10.38 -11.52
CA GLU A 289 -8.43 11.20 -10.67
C GLU A 289 -8.27 10.84 -9.17
N TYR A 290 -8.09 9.57 -8.84
CA TYR A 290 -7.87 9.13 -7.46
C TYR A 290 -6.59 9.73 -6.83
N ASN A 291 -5.56 10.02 -7.64
CA ASN A 291 -4.37 10.71 -7.15
C ASN A 291 -4.65 12.18 -6.85
N VAL A 292 -5.57 12.82 -7.58
CA VAL A 292 -6.06 14.17 -7.26
C VAL A 292 -6.82 14.18 -5.95
N TRP A 293 -7.64 13.16 -5.68
CA TRP A 293 -8.30 13.00 -4.38
C TRP A 293 -7.28 12.83 -3.25
N ASN A 294 -6.30 11.95 -3.42
CA ASN A 294 -5.22 11.73 -2.45
C ASN A 294 -4.43 13.02 -2.17
N ALA A 295 -4.06 13.76 -3.23
CA ALA A 295 -3.31 15.01 -3.12
C ALA A 295 -4.14 16.10 -2.44
N THR A 296 -5.44 16.21 -2.75
CA THR A 296 -6.34 17.18 -2.13
C THR A 296 -6.54 16.86 -0.63
N ALA A 297 -6.65 15.60 -0.25
CA ALA A 297 -6.72 15.16 1.14
C ALA A 297 -5.45 15.55 1.92
N ALA A 298 -4.28 15.26 1.34
CA ALA A 298 -2.99 15.62 1.92
C ALA A 298 -2.83 17.13 2.04
N ALA A 299 -3.21 17.90 1.01
CA ALA A 299 -3.19 19.35 1.00
C ALA A 299 -4.11 19.94 2.07
N ALA A 300 -5.33 19.42 2.23
CA ALA A 300 -6.28 19.87 3.22
C ALA A 300 -5.76 19.67 4.65
N LEU A 301 -5.22 18.47 4.97
CA LEU A 301 -4.65 18.23 6.30
C LEU A 301 -3.40 19.08 6.54
N ALA A 302 -2.52 19.23 5.56
CA ALA A 302 -1.32 20.05 5.66
C ALA A 302 -1.66 21.53 5.91
N ALA A 303 -2.66 22.07 5.21
CA ALA A 303 -3.15 23.43 5.42
C ALA A 303 -3.70 23.64 6.83
N ASN A 304 -4.37 22.63 7.39
CA ASN A 304 -4.86 22.66 8.78
C ASN A 304 -3.72 22.62 9.82
N HIS A 305 -2.53 22.15 9.43
CA HIS A 305 -1.30 22.24 10.23
C HIS A 305 -0.48 23.51 9.95
N GLY A 306 -1.04 24.48 9.24
CA GLY A 306 -0.42 25.80 9.01
C GLY A 306 0.57 25.86 7.86
N ILE A 307 0.66 24.83 7.03
CA ILE A 307 1.52 24.84 5.83
C ILE A 307 0.86 25.72 4.77
N SER A 308 1.63 26.64 4.18
CA SER A 308 1.14 27.55 3.17
C SER A 308 0.74 26.83 1.88
N LYS A 309 -0.26 27.35 1.17
CA LYS A 309 -0.69 26.80 -0.12
C LYS A 309 0.44 26.72 -1.15
N ASP A 310 1.38 27.67 -1.11
CA ASP A 310 2.50 27.73 -2.05
C ASP A 310 3.53 26.60 -1.77
N ALA A 311 3.82 26.32 -0.48
CA ALA A 311 4.66 25.18 -0.09
C ALA A 311 3.97 23.84 -0.44
N ILE A 312 2.66 23.73 -0.27
CA ILE A 312 1.89 22.55 -0.68
C ILE A 312 1.96 22.36 -2.20
N ALA A 313 1.76 23.43 -2.98
CA ALA A 313 1.83 23.39 -4.44
C ALA A 313 3.23 22.97 -4.92
N GLN A 314 4.30 23.51 -4.33
CA GLN A 314 5.67 23.13 -4.63
C GLN A 314 5.93 21.64 -4.33
N ALA A 315 5.45 21.17 -3.19
CA ALA A 315 5.61 19.75 -2.81
C ALA A 315 4.90 18.83 -3.80
N LEU A 316 3.65 19.14 -4.16
CA LEU A 316 2.88 18.34 -5.10
C LEU A 316 3.51 18.31 -6.50
N ALA A 317 3.98 19.45 -7.00
CA ALA A 317 4.65 19.53 -8.30
C ALA A 317 5.95 18.72 -8.37
N THR A 318 6.61 18.44 -7.23
CA THR A 318 7.87 17.68 -7.14
C THR A 318 7.71 16.27 -6.61
N PHE A 319 6.49 15.81 -6.43
CA PHE A 319 6.20 14.47 -5.91
C PHE A 319 6.51 13.38 -6.94
N ARG A 320 7.21 12.31 -6.51
CA ARG A 320 7.70 11.25 -7.41
C ARG A 320 6.96 9.93 -7.30
N SER A 321 5.95 9.82 -6.44
CA SER A 321 5.21 8.59 -6.20
C SER A 321 5.87 7.61 -5.21
N VAL A 322 5.32 6.43 -5.14
CA VAL A 322 5.81 5.28 -4.37
C VAL A 322 6.05 4.15 -5.35
N LYS A 323 7.10 3.36 -5.15
CA LYS A 323 7.36 2.19 -5.97
C LYS A 323 6.14 1.29 -6.05
N ARG A 324 5.93 0.68 -7.21
CA ARG A 324 4.79 -0.19 -7.51
C ARG A 324 3.43 0.54 -7.46
N ARG A 325 3.40 1.85 -7.78
CA ARG A 325 2.18 2.65 -7.98
C ARG A 325 2.27 3.32 -9.35
N LEU A 326 1.69 2.69 -10.38
CA LEU A 326 1.84 3.06 -11.80
C LEU A 326 3.31 3.23 -12.20
N GLU A 327 4.20 2.42 -11.61
CA GLU A 327 5.64 2.49 -11.86
C GLU A 327 5.98 1.95 -13.25
N VAL A 328 6.60 2.79 -14.09
CA VAL A 328 7.13 2.33 -15.37
C VAL A 328 8.39 1.51 -15.10
N LYS A 329 8.29 0.19 -15.28
CA LYS A 329 9.42 -0.74 -15.07
C LYS A 329 10.36 -0.78 -16.27
N ALA A 330 9.81 -0.69 -17.46
CA ALA A 330 10.61 -0.73 -18.68
C ALA A 330 9.84 -0.15 -19.88
N GLU A 331 10.58 0.42 -20.81
CA GLU A 331 10.13 0.76 -22.16
C GLU A 331 11.03 0.03 -23.17
N ILE A 332 10.47 -0.90 -23.94
CA ILE A 332 11.22 -1.77 -24.83
C ILE A 332 10.47 -1.92 -26.14
N ASN A 333 11.15 -1.61 -27.25
CA ASN A 333 10.57 -1.69 -28.60
C ASN A 333 9.23 -0.93 -28.73
N GLY A 334 9.10 0.21 -28.04
CA GLY A 334 7.86 1.00 -28.01
C GLY A 334 6.73 0.41 -27.15
N ILE A 335 7.02 -0.64 -26.36
CA ILE A 335 6.09 -1.26 -25.42
C ILE A 335 6.43 -0.74 -24.03
N THR A 336 5.42 -0.23 -23.30
CA THR A 336 5.57 0.24 -21.91
C THR A 336 5.08 -0.83 -20.93
N ILE A 337 5.91 -1.20 -19.97
CA ILE A 337 5.58 -2.16 -18.90
C ILE A 337 5.45 -1.41 -17.58
N ILE A 338 4.30 -1.59 -16.92
CA ILE A 338 3.92 -0.89 -15.69
C ILE A 338 3.68 -1.90 -14.58
N ASP A 339 4.25 -1.63 -13.40
CA ASP A 339 4.00 -2.35 -12.15
C ASP A 339 3.02 -1.54 -11.27
N ASP A 340 1.92 -2.16 -10.86
CA ASP A 340 0.98 -1.56 -9.92
C ASP A 340 0.52 -2.56 -8.87
N PHE A 341 0.40 -2.09 -7.65
CA PHE A 341 0.02 -2.89 -6.49
C PHE A 341 -1.50 -3.14 -6.38
N ALA A 342 -2.30 -2.66 -7.34
CA ALA A 342 -3.76 -2.82 -7.33
C ALA A 342 -4.16 -4.30 -7.22
N HIS A 343 -4.97 -4.62 -6.21
CA HIS A 343 -5.42 -5.96 -5.88
C HIS A 343 -6.87 -6.00 -5.34
N HIS A 344 -7.63 -4.95 -5.62
CA HIS A 344 -9.06 -4.82 -5.33
C HIS A 344 -9.76 -4.27 -6.57
N PRO A 345 -11.01 -4.67 -6.88
CA PRO A 345 -11.71 -4.22 -8.10
C PRO A 345 -11.73 -2.70 -8.29
N THR A 346 -12.00 -1.94 -7.24
CA THR A 346 -11.99 -0.46 -7.26
C THR A 346 -10.61 0.08 -7.63
N ALA A 347 -9.54 -0.43 -7.02
CA ALA A 347 -8.16 -0.01 -7.33
C ALA A 347 -7.77 -0.39 -8.76
N ILE A 348 -8.14 -1.58 -9.23
CA ILE A 348 -7.91 -2.06 -10.61
C ILE A 348 -8.61 -1.13 -11.61
N GLU A 349 -9.87 -0.81 -11.38
CA GLU A 349 -10.61 0.12 -12.22
C GLU A 349 -9.93 1.50 -12.30
N GLN A 350 -9.55 2.05 -11.15
CA GLN A 350 -8.86 3.35 -11.07
C GLN A 350 -7.52 3.33 -11.81
N THR A 351 -6.73 2.26 -11.64
CA THR A 351 -5.47 2.05 -12.37
C THR A 351 -5.70 2.01 -13.88
N ILE A 352 -6.67 1.23 -14.36
CA ILE A 352 -6.96 1.12 -15.80
C ILE A 352 -7.42 2.47 -16.37
N ARG A 353 -8.29 3.20 -15.65
CA ARG A 353 -8.74 4.55 -16.07
C ARG A 353 -7.58 5.54 -16.12
N ALA A 354 -6.68 5.53 -15.15
CA ALA A 354 -5.49 6.38 -15.14
C ALA A 354 -4.56 6.07 -16.32
N LEU A 355 -4.33 4.80 -16.61
CA LEU A 355 -3.53 4.38 -17.76
C LEU A 355 -4.20 4.74 -19.09
N ARG A 356 -5.51 4.62 -19.18
CA ARG A 356 -6.26 5.04 -20.38
C ARG A 356 -6.15 6.56 -20.63
N ALA A 357 -6.19 7.36 -19.58
CA ALA A 357 -5.99 8.82 -19.69
C ALA A 357 -4.55 9.16 -20.12
N ARG A 358 -3.56 8.48 -19.54
CA ARG A 358 -2.12 8.71 -19.85
C ARG A 358 -1.72 8.19 -21.22
N TYR A 359 -2.34 7.10 -21.69
CA TYR A 359 -2.05 6.42 -22.95
C TYR A 359 -3.31 6.21 -23.80
N PRO A 360 -3.96 7.29 -24.29
CA PRO A 360 -5.30 7.21 -24.89
C PRO A 360 -5.36 6.37 -26.17
N GLN A 361 -4.25 6.26 -26.91
CA GLN A 361 -4.16 5.52 -28.16
C GLN A 361 -3.54 4.11 -27.99
N ALA A 362 -3.13 3.74 -26.78
CA ALA A 362 -2.49 2.47 -26.54
C ALA A 362 -3.51 1.32 -26.49
N ARG A 363 -3.10 0.16 -26.98
CA ARG A 363 -3.77 -1.09 -26.64
C ARG A 363 -3.33 -1.50 -25.24
N LEU A 364 -4.27 -1.46 -24.28
CA LEU A 364 -3.98 -1.70 -22.87
C LEU A 364 -4.17 -3.18 -22.51
N TRP A 365 -3.07 -3.80 -22.12
CA TRP A 365 -3.04 -5.15 -21.53
C TRP A 365 -3.05 -5.05 -20.01
N VAL A 366 -3.88 -5.89 -19.38
CA VAL A 366 -3.84 -6.11 -17.94
C VAL A 366 -3.47 -7.54 -17.64
N VAL A 367 -2.40 -7.72 -16.85
CA VAL A 367 -1.92 -9.00 -16.37
C VAL A 367 -2.10 -9.04 -14.86
N LEU A 368 -3.03 -9.85 -14.37
CA LEU A 368 -3.41 -9.91 -12.96
C LEU A 368 -2.92 -11.19 -12.29
N GLU A 369 -2.32 -11.06 -11.09
CA GLU A 369 -2.11 -12.18 -10.15
C GLU A 369 -3.16 -12.12 -9.03
N PRO A 370 -4.12 -13.04 -8.94
CA PRO A 370 -5.01 -13.19 -7.79
C PRO A 370 -4.24 -13.71 -6.58
N ARG A 371 -3.81 -12.81 -5.67
CA ARG A 371 -2.89 -13.15 -4.59
C ARG A 371 -3.35 -12.71 -3.20
N SER A 372 -4.00 -11.56 -3.05
CA SER A 372 -4.48 -11.11 -1.75
C SER A 372 -5.57 -12.05 -1.21
N ASN A 373 -5.74 -12.07 0.11
CA ASN A 373 -6.72 -12.95 0.74
C ASN A 373 -8.15 -12.74 0.23
N THR A 374 -8.53 -11.50 -0.06
CA THR A 374 -9.83 -11.16 -0.65
C THR A 374 -9.89 -11.55 -2.12
N MET A 375 -8.86 -11.19 -2.92
CA MET A 375 -8.84 -11.42 -4.36
C MET A 375 -8.85 -12.91 -4.74
N ARG A 376 -8.34 -13.80 -3.87
CA ARG A 376 -8.38 -15.25 -4.09
C ARG A 376 -9.75 -15.87 -3.82
N ARG A 377 -10.72 -15.08 -3.26
CA ARG A 377 -12.06 -15.52 -2.92
C ARG A 377 -13.09 -15.02 -3.95
N ASN A 378 -14.25 -15.66 -4.01
CA ASN A 378 -15.32 -15.34 -4.95
C ASN A 378 -16.17 -14.11 -4.55
N VAL A 379 -15.89 -13.51 -3.39
CA VAL A 379 -16.71 -12.42 -2.81
C VAL A 379 -16.78 -11.15 -3.66
N LEU A 380 -15.79 -10.91 -4.52
CA LEU A 380 -15.73 -9.73 -5.40
C LEU A 380 -15.62 -10.09 -6.90
N GLN A 381 -15.85 -11.35 -7.30
CA GLN A 381 -15.57 -11.82 -8.66
C GLN A 381 -16.32 -11.06 -9.76
N ASP A 382 -17.58 -10.66 -9.54
CA ASP A 382 -18.34 -9.89 -10.52
C ASP A 382 -17.84 -8.45 -10.66
N ALA A 383 -17.44 -7.84 -9.55
CA ALA A 383 -16.81 -6.51 -9.57
C ALA A 383 -15.43 -6.56 -10.25
N LEU A 384 -14.67 -7.63 -10.02
CA LEU A 384 -13.38 -7.87 -10.67
C LEU A 384 -13.52 -8.00 -12.18
N ALA A 385 -14.51 -8.80 -12.65
CA ALA A 385 -14.77 -8.95 -14.08
C ALA A 385 -15.15 -7.60 -14.74
N ARG A 386 -15.98 -6.79 -14.07
CA ARG A 386 -16.35 -5.46 -14.57
C ARG A 386 -15.15 -4.53 -14.67
N SER A 387 -14.29 -4.50 -13.65
CA SER A 387 -13.10 -3.64 -13.63
C SER A 387 -12.09 -4.04 -14.71
N LEU A 388 -11.82 -5.34 -14.85
CA LEU A 388 -10.87 -5.86 -15.85
C LEU A 388 -11.36 -5.65 -17.30
N ALA A 389 -12.67 -5.68 -17.54
CA ALA A 389 -13.26 -5.45 -18.86
C ALA A 389 -13.05 -4.03 -19.41
N LEU A 390 -12.49 -3.10 -18.65
CA LEU A 390 -12.06 -1.78 -19.13
C LEU A 390 -10.75 -1.82 -19.93
N ALA A 391 -9.98 -2.91 -19.83
CA ALA A 391 -8.78 -3.14 -20.63
C ALA A 391 -9.12 -3.67 -22.03
N ASP A 392 -8.16 -3.66 -22.94
CA ASP A 392 -8.32 -4.21 -24.29
C ASP A 392 -7.92 -5.68 -24.37
N GLN A 393 -7.04 -6.13 -23.48
CA GLN A 393 -6.58 -7.51 -23.36
C GLN A 393 -6.41 -7.85 -21.87
N VAL A 394 -6.90 -9.00 -21.44
CA VAL A 394 -6.82 -9.43 -20.04
C VAL A 394 -6.16 -10.81 -19.95
N VAL A 395 -5.18 -10.93 -19.09
CA VAL A 395 -4.54 -12.20 -18.73
C VAL A 395 -4.58 -12.35 -17.23
N ILE A 396 -5.13 -13.45 -16.74
CA ILE A 396 -5.23 -13.74 -15.31
C ILE A 396 -4.37 -14.97 -15.01
N ALA A 397 -3.47 -14.85 -14.04
CA ALA A 397 -2.69 -15.99 -13.55
C ALA A 397 -3.58 -16.95 -12.75
N ALA A 398 -3.17 -18.21 -12.63
CA ALA A 398 -3.75 -19.13 -11.66
C ALA A 398 -3.70 -18.54 -10.24
N ILE A 399 -4.66 -18.91 -9.39
CA ILE A 399 -4.78 -18.39 -8.04
C ILE A 399 -3.56 -18.82 -7.20
N PHE A 400 -2.87 -17.85 -6.62
CA PHE A 400 -1.72 -18.09 -5.75
C PHE A 400 -2.10 -18.88 -4.49
N LYS A 401 -1.47 -20.06 -4.25
CA LYS A 401 -1.75 -20.93 -3.09
C LYS A 401 -3.26 -21.20 -2.91
N SER A 402 -3.91 -21.61 -3.97
CA SER A 402 -5.37 -21.85 -3.98
C SER A 402 -5.80 -22.93 -3.00
N GLU A 403 -4.92 -23.88 -2.68
CA GLU A 403 -5.14 -24.97 -1.71
C GLU A 403 -5.39 -24.47 -0.28
N ALA A 404 -4.96 -23.26 0.05
CA ALA A 404 -5.19 -22.65 1.36
C ALA A 404 -6.61 -22.08 1.55
N ILE A 405 -7.47 -22.15 0.52
CA ILE A 405 -8.83 -21.60 0.54
C ILE A 405 -9.84 -22.73 0.27
N PRO A 406 -10.93 -22.84 1.04
CA PRO A 406 -11.99 -23.77 0.75
C PRO A 406 -12.51 -23.65 -0.69
N GLU A 407 -12.72 -24.75 -1.39
CA GLU A 407 -13.08 -24.75 -2.81
C GLU A 407 -14.33 -23.91 -3.11
N ALA A 408 -15.34 -23.99 -2.26
CA ALA A 408 -16.58 -23.23 -2.41
C ALA A 408 -16.42 -21.69 -2.26
N GLU A 409 -15.30 -21.25 -1.66
CA GLU A 409 -15.02 -19.83 -1.46
C GLU A 409 -14.01 -19.28 -2.47
N ARG A 410 -13.38 -20.14 -3.29
CA ARG A 410 -12.35 -19.72 -4.25
C ARG A 410 -12.93 -18.85 -5.36
N LEU A 411 -12.13 -17.91 -5.81
CA LEU A 411 -12.39 -17.17 -7.03
C LEU A 411 -12.61 -18.14 -8.21
N ASP A 412 -13.73 -18.02 -8.90
CA ASP A 412 -13.96 -18.75 -10.13
C ASP A 412 -13.38 -17.96 -11.32
N LEU A 413 -12.18 -18.34 -11.73
CA LEU A 413 -11.48 -17.71 -12.85
C LEU A 413 -12.22 -17.87 -14.18
N ASN A 414 -12.91 -19.00 -14.40
CA ASN A 414 -13.67 -19.23 -15.63
C ASN A 414 -14.87 -18.28 -15.68
N HIS A 415 -15.60 -18.16 -14.56
CA HIS A 415 -16.67 -17.18 -14.44
C HIS A 415 -16.19 -15.75 -14.75
N VAL A 416 -15.07 -15.34 -14.16
CA VAL A 416 -14.50 -14.01 -14.41
C VAL A 416 -14.15 -13.80 -15.88
N VAL A 417 -13.49 -14.77 -16.52
CA VAL A 417 -13.14 -14.71 -17.94
C VAL A 417 -14.37 -14.65 -18.82
N ASP A 418 -15.37 -15.51 -18.56
CA ASP A 418 -16.63 -15.54 -19.32
C ASP A 418 -17.36 -14.18 -19.22
N GLU A 419 -17.41 -13.58 -18.04
CA GLU A 419 -18.02 -12.28 -17.82
C GLU A 419 -17.29 -11.13 -18.55
N ILE A 420 -15.93 -11.19 -18.64
CA ILE A 420 -15.14 -10.25 -19.43
C ILE A 420 -15.42 -10.45 -20.93
N GLN A 421 -15.44 -11.70 -21.41
CA GLN A 421 -15.68 -12.02 -22.83
C GLN A 421 -17.10 -11.65 -23.26
N LYS A 422 -18.13 -11.82 -22.41
CA LYS A 422 -19.49 -11.32 -22.66
C LYS A 422 -19.54 -9.80 -22.87
N ARG A 423 -18.59 -9.05 -22.34
CA ARG A 423 -18.42 -7.60 -22.56
C ARG A 423 -17.58 -7.26 -23.80
N GLY A 424 -17.29 -8.28 -24.62
CA GLY A 424 -16.54 -8.12 -25.88
C GLY A 424 -15.05 -7.90 -25.72
N LYS A 425 -14.47 -8.27 -24.55
CA LYS A 425 -13.04 -8.12 -24.29
C LYS A 425 -12.34 -9.48 -24.26
N PRO A 426 -11.23 -9.65 -25.00
CA PRO A 426 -10.42 -10.87 -24.91
C PRO A 426 -9.85 -11.06 -23.49
N ALA A 427 -10.09 -12.25 -22.94
CA ALA A 427 -9.58 -12.64 -21.63
C ALA A 427 -9.16 -14.10 -21.64
N ARG A 428 -8.09 -14.44 -20.90
CA ARG A 428 -7.59 -15.82 -20.78
C ARG A 428 -6.90 -16.06 -19.44
N ILE A 429 -6.87 -17.32 -19.03
CA ILE A 429 -6.17 -17.79 -17.83
C ILE A 429 -4.88 -18.46 -18.27
N LEU A 430 -3.78 -18.20 -17.57
CA LEU A 430 -2.49 -18.87 -17.74
C LEU A 430 -1.95 -19.32 -16.38
N SER A 431 -1.10 -20.34 -16.36
CA SER A 431 -0.70 -20.99 -15.11
C SER A 431 0.15 -20.10 -14.20
N ASP A 432 1.11 -19.37 -14.77
CA ASP A 432 2.15 -18.68 -14.02
C ASP A 432 2.83 -17.58 -14.87
N ALA A 433 3.81 -16.91 -14.28
CA ALA A 433 4.57 -15.85 -14.93
C ALA A 433 5.28 -16.29 -16.20
N ASP A 434 5.85 -17.51 -16.23
CA ASP A 434 6.59 -18.01 -17.40
C ASP A 434 5.64 -18.33 -18.57
N ALA A 435 4.51 -18.97 -18.29
CA ALA A 435 3.46 -19.20 -19.28
C ALA A 435 2.91 -17.87 -19.83
N ILE A 436 2.71 -16.88 -18.96
CA ILE A 436 2.23 -15.55 -19.36
C ILE A 436 3.25 -14.88 -20.28
N VAL A 437 4.53 -14.80 -19.87
CA VAL A 437 5.59 -14.16 -20.66
C VAL A 437 5.72 -14.80 -22.03
N ASN A 438 5.72 -16.14 -22.10
CA ASN A 438 5.84 -16.88 -23.35
C ASN A 438 4.63 -16.65 -24.27
N ALA A 439 3.43 -16.54 -23.72
CA ALA A 439 2.21 -16.32 -24.49
C ALA A 439 2.07 -14.89 -24.99
N ILE A 440 2.29 -13.88 -24.12
CA ILE A 440 1.99 -12.48 -24.50
C ILE A 440 3.13 -11.79 -25.25
N ALA A 441 4.40 -12.09 -24.94
CA ALA A 441 5.52 -11.36 -25.54
C ALA A 441 5.53 -11.37 -27.10
N PRO A 442 5.17 -12.46 -27.80
CA PRO A 442 5.05 -12.47 -29.26
C PRO A 442 3.86 -11.67 -29.81
N GLU A 443 2.82 -11.45 -29.00
CA GLU A 443 1.58 -10.76 -29.38
C GLU A 443 1.66 -9.24 -29.17
N LEU A 444 2.61 -8.79 -28.35
CA LEU A 444 2.81 -7.39 -28.03
C LEU A 444 3.36 -6.61 -29.26
N ARG A 445 2.91 -5.38 -29.39
CA ARG A 445 3.20 -4.48 -30.52
C ARG A 445 3.69 -3.14 -30.00
N GLU A 446 4.34 -2.39 -30.84
CA GLU A 446 4.66 -0.98 -30.58
C GLU A 446 3.43 -0.20 -30.11
N ARG A 447 3.58 0.63 -29.09
CA ARG A 447 2.56 1.41 -28.36
C ARG A 447 1.62 0.59 -27.48
N ASP A 448 1.85 -0.72 -27.28
CA ASP A 448 1.14 -1.45 -26.23
C ASP A 448 1.60 -1.00 -24.85
N VAL A 449 0.65 -0.96 -23.92
CA VAL A 449 0.90 -0.75 -22.49
C VAL A 449 0.49 -2.01 -21.75
N VAL A 450 1.42 -2.59 -20.99
CA VAL A 450 1.19 -3.80 -20.20
C VAL A 450 1.20 -3.44 -18.70
N ALA A 451 0.04 -3.39 -18.09
CA ALA A 451 -0.11 -3.20 -16.66
C ALA A 451 -0.08 -4.55 -15.94
N ILE A 452 0.93 -4.76 -15.11
CA ILE A 452 1.09 -5.95 -14.27
C ILE A 452 0.58 -5.61 -12.89
N LEU A 453 -0.52 -6.24 -12.47
CA LEU A 453 -1.23 -5.98 -11.22
C LEU A 453 -1.02 -7.12 -10.23
N SER A 454 -0.27 -6.86 -9.16
CA SER A 454 -0.02 -7.83 -8.10
C SER A 454 0.46 -7.17 -6.81
N ASN A 455 0.05 -7.67 -5.66
CA ASN A 455 0.59 -7.30 -4.36
C ASN A 455 1.78 -8.18 -3.91
N GLY A 456 2.35 -8.98 -4.83
CA GLY A 456 3.49 -9.85 -4.58
C GLY A 456 4.58 -9.78 -5.65
N GLY A 457 5.50 -10.74 -5.64
CA GLY A 457 6.62 -10.80 -6.57
C GLY A 457 6.28 -11.38 -7.95
N PHE A 458 5.09 -11.94 -8.12
CA PHE A 458 4.55 -12.49 -9.37
C PHE A 458 5.58 -13.31 -10.19
N GLY A 459 6.27 -14.24 -9.54
CA GLY A 459 7.23 -15.14 -10.20
C GLY A 459 8.36 -14.46 -10.97
N GLY A 460 8.65 -13.17 -10.67
CA GLY A 460 9.69 -12.39 -11.36
C GLY A 460 9.27 -11.90 -12.74
N ILE A 461 7.97 -11.75 -13.02
CA ILE A 461 7.45 -11.30 -14.32
C ILE A 461 7.99 -9.92 -14.72
N TYR A 462 8.30 -9.08 -13.72
CA TYR A 462 8.82 -7.71 -13.91
C TYR A 462 10.20 -7.67 -14.57
N GLU A 463 11.01 -8.73 -14.44
CA GLU A 463 12.30 -8.92 -15.09
C GLU A 463 12.19 -9.79 -16.34
N LYS A 464 11.39 -10.85 -16.26
CA LYS A 464 11.24 -11.86 -17.32
C LYS A 464 10.60 -11.28 -18.59
N LEU A 465 9.54 -10.50 -18.48
CA LEU A 465 8.86 -9.94 -19.64
C LEU A 465 9.75 -8.93 -20.39
N PRO A 466 10.40 -7.95 -19.72
CA PRO A 466 11.39 -7.08 -20.35
C PRO A 466 12.51 -7.85 -21.04
N GLN A 467 13.08 -8.87 -20.40
CA GLN A 467 14.14 -9.70 -20.98
C GLN A 467 13.65 -10.38 -22.28
N ARG A 468 12.48 -11.01 -22.22
CA ARG A 468 11.92 -11.71 -23.39
C ARG A 468 11.66 -10.78 -24.57
N LEU A 469 11.19 -9.57 -24.34
CA LEU A 469 10.98 -8.57 -25.39
C LEU A 469 12.28 -8.13 -26.05
N ARG A 470 13.37 -7.98 -25.28
CA ARG A 470 14.72 -7.70 -25.85
C ARG A 470 15.18 -8.84 -26.75
N GLU A 471 15.02 -10.07 -26.33
CA GLU A 471 15.40 -11.26 -27.13
C GLU A 471 14.64 -11.34 -28.46
N LEU A 472 13.32 -11.04 -28.43
CA LEU A 472 12.48 -11.03 -29.64
C LEU A 472 12.85 -9.85 -30.58
N GLY A 473 13.20 -8.70 -30.03
CA GLY A 473 13.66 -7.54 -30.81
C GLY A 473 14.99 -7.82 -31.52
N MET A 474 15.97 -8.45 -30.84
CA MET A 474 17.25 -8.81 -31.44
C MET A 474 17.09 -9.79 -32.63
N ARG A 475 16.15 -10.73 -32.54
CA ARG A 475 15.85 -11.67 -33.65
C ARG A 475 15.25 -10.99 -34.87
N LYS A 476 14.42 -9.93 -34.69
CA LYS A 476 13.84 -9.16 -35.80
C LYS A 476 14.88 -8.34 -36.56
N PHE A 477 15.97 -7.94 -35.93
CA PHE A 477 17.04 -7.13 -36.52
C PHE A 477 18.27 -7.96 -36.97
N GLY A 478 18.18 -9.31 -36.96
CA GLY A 478 19.20 -10.17 -37.55
C GLY A 478 20.54 -10.25 -36.80
N VAL A 479 20.59 -9.84 -35.57
CA VAL A 479 21.77 -9.99 -34.69
C VAL A 479 21.74 -11.39 -34.06
N ASN A 480 22.18 -12.40 -34.81
CA ASN A 480 22.53 -13.69 -34.23
C ASN A 480 23.86 -13.53 -33.47
N LYS A 481 23.92 -13.86 -32.21
CA LYS A 481 25.15 -14.15 -31.47
C LYS A 481 25.59 -15.56 -31.75
#